data_1ad5973e3819383e782abaf9e54c9786
#
_entry.id   1ad5973e3819383e782abaf9e54c9786
#
_cell.length_a   1.000
_cell.length_b   1.000
_cell.length_c   1.000
_cell.angle_alpha   90.00
_cell.angle_beta   90.00
_cell.angle_gamma   90.00
#
_symmetry.space_group_name_H-M   'P 1'
#
loop_
_entity.id
_entity.type
_entity.pdbx_description
1 polymer ?
#
loop_
_entity_poly.entity_id
_entity_poly.type
_entity_poly.pdbx_seq_one_letter_code
_entity_poly.pdbx_strand_id
1 'polypeptide(L)'
;MSAPAPTPAAWTACLSVFERELTPQQFSTWIRPLAVEPGEGSLRLKAPNRFVLQWVKDRFGSRIAALAREAAGAPLAIEYSVAEELRASGATGQAAGYAAAARDDEDPVDEAPSIPELAPAPAPAPVQRPPAAVPRRIEPTSLNGTFTFESFVTGKANQLARAAGIQVAEHPTSYNPLFVYGGVGLGKTHLIQAIGHDILKRDPSAKIRYIHAETYVSDVVRAYQHKAFDEFKRYYRSLDLLLIDDIQFFGGKNRTQEEFFYLFNTLIEGHKQVVITCDTYPKEIAGIEERLISRFGWGLTVALEPPELEMRVAILLAKAQQSRVRLDE
;
A
#
# COMPACT_ATOMS: atom_id res chain seq x y z
N MET A 1 -49.32 -9.30 9.04
CA MET A 1 -48.70 -7.96 9.09
C MET A 1 -47.22 -8.16 8.81
N SER A 2 -46.79 -7.93 7.56
CA SER A 2 -45.40 -8.08 7.14
C SER A 2 -44.54 -7.01 7.80
N ALA A 3 -43.45 -7.42 8.46
CA ALA A 3 -42.48 -6.50 9.01
C ALA A 3 -41.85 -5.70 7.84
N PRO A 4 -41.62 -4.38 7.96
CA PRO A 4 -40.99 -3.60 6.93
C PRO A 4 -39.56 -4.10 6.72
N ALA A 5 -39.17 -4.22 5.46
CA ALA A 5 -37.82 -4.59 5.08
C ALA A 5 -36.80 -3.64 5.74
N PRO A 6 -35.69 -4.13 6.33
CA PRO A 6 -34.67 -3.31 6.92
C PRO A 6 -33.99 -2.49 5.81
N THR A 7 -34.30 -1.24 5.83
CA THR A 7 -33.98 -0.29 4.75
C THR A 7 -32.56 0.25 4.87
N PRO A 8 -31.97 0.70 3.74
CA PRO A 8 -30.80 1.58 3.72
C PRO A 8 -30.92 2.79 4.67
N ALA A 9 -32.15 3.19 5.02
CA ALA A 9 -32.45 4.26 5.97
C ALA A 9 -31.93 3.97 7.40
N ALA A 10 -32.01 2.76 7.90
CA ALA A 10 -31.52 2.41 9.24
C ALA A 10 -29.97 2.52 9.31
N TRP A 11 -29.29 2.12 8.25
CA TRP A 11 -27.83 2.27 8.19
C TRP A 11 -27.41 3.74 8.01
N THR A 12 -28.13 4.51 7.21
CA THR A 12 -27.88 5.95 7.05
C THR A 12 -28.02 6.69 8.39
N ALA A 13 -29.00 6.30 9.22
CA ALA A 13 -29.13 6.83 10.58
C ALA A 13 -27.94 6.42 11.47
N CYS A 14 -27.46 5.17 11.38
CA CYS A 14 -26.26 4.73 12.09
C CYS A 14 -25.03 5.53 11.65
N LEU A 15 -24.84 5.77 10.35
CA LEU A 15 -23.72 6.54 9.82
C LEU A 15 -23.70 7.97 10.38
N SER A 16 -24.86 8.64 10.43
CA SER A 16 -24.94 10.01 10.95
C SER A 16 -24.63 10.12 12.44
N VAL A 17 -24.90 9.06 13.23
CA VAL A 17 -24.51 9.01 14.63
C VAL A 17 -23.01 8.76 14.78
N PHE A 18 -22.47 7.79 14.05
CA PHE A 18 -21.02 7.52 14.07
C PHE A 18 -20.18 8.68 13.59
N GLU A 19 -20.67 9.47 12.63
CA GLU A 19 -19.98 10.68 12.15
C GLU A 19 -19.86 11.76 13.24
N ARG A 20 -20.76 11.75 14.22
CA ARG A 20 -20.73 12.67 15.38
C ARG A 20 -19.94 12.10 16.57
N GLU A 21 -19.98 10.78 16.78
CA GLU A 21 -19.34 10.10 17.92
C GLU A 21 -17.87 9.80 17.68
N LEU A 22 -17.46 9.61 16.41
CA LEU A 22 -16.09 9.24 16.03
C LEU A 22 -15.33 10.42 15.47
N THR A 23 -14.00 10.36 15.59
CA THR A 23 -13.17 11.30 14.85
C THR A 23 -13.37 11.11 13.34
N PRO A 24 -13.23 12.16 12.50
CA PRO A 24 -13.35 12.03 11.04
C PRO A 24 -12.50 10.91 10.46
N GLN A 25 -11.35 10.67 11.06
CA GLN A 25 -10.40 9.65 10.68
C GLN A 25 -10.88 8.23 11.04
N GLN A 26 -11.40 8.04 12.25
CA GLN A 26 -11.98 6.77 12.67
C GLN A 26 -13.20 6.40 11.85
N PHE A 27 -14.06 7.37 11.59
CA PHE A 27 -15.25 7.19 10.76
C PHE A 27 -14.88 6.77 9.33
N SER A 28 -13.93 7.49 8.69
CA SER A 28 -13.49 7.21 7.32
C SER A 28 -12.78 5.86 7.18
N THR A 29 -12.07 5.42 8.22
CA THR A 29 -11.29 4.17 8.22
C THR A 29 -12.15 2.93 8.48
N TRP A 30 -13.12 3.02 9.41
CA TRP A 30 -13.79 1.83 9.94
C TRP A 30 -15.25 1.70 9.53
N ILE A 31 -15.98 2.81 9.51
CA ILE A 31 -17.42 2.80 9.29
C ILE A 31 -17.77 3.07 7.82
N ARG A 32 -17.13 4.07 7.23
CA ARG A 32 -17.37 4.46 5.84
C ARG A 32 -17.08 3.37 4.80
N PRO A 33 -16.04 2.49 4.95
CA PRO A 33 -15.78 1.42 4.00
C PRO A 33 -16.75 0.24 4.07
N LEU A 34 -17.64 0.19 5.07
CA LEU A 34 -18.62 -0.86 5.18
C LEU A 34 -19.74 -0.69 4.15
N ALA A 35 -19.90 -1.69 3.29
CA ALA A 35 -21.05 -1.78 2.42
C ALA A 35 -22.19 -2.49 3.14
N VAL A 36 -23.44 -2.12 2.82
CA VAL A 36 -24.61 -2.68 3.47
C VAL A 36 -25.54 -3.28 2.44
N GLU A 37 -25.98 -4.50 2.71
CA GLU A 37 -27.05 -5.16 1.96
C GLU A 37 -28.24 -5.43 2.87
N PRO A 38 -29.45 -5.06 2.46
CA PRO A 38 -30.66 -5.41 3.19
C PRO A 38 -30.94 -6.91 3.05
N GLY A 39 -31.19 -7.59 4.18
CA GLY A 39 -31.71 -8.95 4.23
C GLY A 39 -33.14 -9.00 4.77
N GLU A 40 -33.85 -10.12 4.62
CA GLU A 40 -35.16 -10.30 5.25
C GLU A 40 -35.01 -10.42 6.78
N GLY A 41 -35.27 -9.30 7.49
CA GLY A 41 -35.11 -9.21 8.96
C GLY A 41 -33.67 -9.11 9.45
N SER A 42 -32.71 -8.93 8.58
CA SER A 42 -31.28 -8.77 8.91
C SER A 42 -30.63 -7.63 8.13
N LEU A 43 -29.56 -7.08 8.70
CA LEU A 43 -28.69 -6.08 8.06
C LEU A 43 -27.33 -6.73 7.84
N ARG A 44 -26.96 -6.95 6.59
CA ARG A 44 -25.67 -7.56 6.26
C ARG A 44 -24.63 -6.49 6.02
N LEU A 45 -23.62 -6.44 6.89
CA LEU A 45 -22.48 -5.54 6.81
C LEU A 45 -21.33 -6.25 6.11
N LYS A 46 -20.89 -5.69 4.98
CA LYS A 46 -19.76 -6.19 4.20
C LYS A 46 -18.55 -5.31 4.46
N ALA A 47 -17.52 -5.91 5.03
CA ALA A 47 -16.25 -5.26 5.22
C ALA A 47 -15.30 -5.55 4.03
N PRO A 48 -14.37 -4.65 3.72
CA PRO A 48 -13.43 -4.84 2.62
C PRO A 48 -12.46 -6.03 2.83
N ASN A 49 -12.22 -6.43 4.08
CA ASN A 49 -11.39 -7.59 4.44
C ASN A 49 -11.74 -8.14 5.83
N ARG A 50 -11.20 -9.33 6.16
CA ARG A 50 -11.48 -10.03 7.44
C ARG A 50 -11.02 -9.25 8.67
N PHE A 51 -9.97 -8.44 8.56
CA PHE A 51 -9.46 -7.67 9.69
C PHE A 51 -10.41 -6.52 10.06
N VAL A 52 -10.84 -5.72 9.06
CA VAL A 52 -11.83 -4.65 9.28
C VAL A 52 -13.11 -5.24 9.84
N LEU A 53 -13.54 -6.41 9.32
CA LEU A 53 -14.72 -7.12 9.82
C LEU A 53 -14.58 -7.47 11.30
N GLN A 54 -13.48 -8.12 11.69
CA GLN A 54 -13.25 -8.53 13.07
C GLN A 54 -13.13 -7.32 13.99
N TRP A 55 -12.38 -6.30 13.59
CA TRP A 55 -12.20 -5.07 14.36
C TRP A 55 -13.52 -4.31 14.58
N VAL A 56 -14.31 -4.13 13.52
CA VAL A 56 -15.64 -3.49 13.61
C VAL A 56 -16.55 -4.28 14.51
N LYS A 57 -16.56 -5.61 14.38
CA LYS A 57 -17.36 -6.49 15.22
C LYS A 57 -16.98 -6.38 16.69
N ASP A 58 -15.69 -6.40 17.02
CA ASP A 58 -15.20 -6.38 18.39
C ASP A 58 -15.39 -5.02 19.07
N ARG A 59 -15.18 -3.93 18.33
CA ARG A 59 -15.18 -2.59 18.90
C ARG A 59 -16.49 -1.83 18.74
N PHE A 60 -17.18 -2.02 17.64
CA PHE A 60 -18.40 -1.29 17.29
C PHE A 60 -19.63 -2.20 17.18
N GLY A 61 -19.48 -3.52 17.22
CA GLY A 61 -20.57 -4.45 16.99
C GLY A 61 -21.77 -4.23 17.91
N SER A 62 -21.54 -4.06 19.22
CA SER A 62 -22.59 -3.75 20.19
C SER A 62 -23.27 -2.41 19.92
N ARG A 63 -22.49 -1.40 19.53
CA ARG A 63 -23.02 -0.05 19.23
C ARG A 63 -23.81 -0.05 17.92
N ILE A 64 -23.31 -0.73 16.89
CA ILE A 64 -24.01 -0.93 15.61
C ILE A 64 -25.36 -1.62 15.84
N ALA A 65 -25.38 -2.69 16.63
CA ALA A 65 -26.60 -3.43 16.94
C ALA A 65 -27.62 -2.56 17.71
N ALA A 66 -27.16 -1.72 18.64
CA ALA A 66 -28.02 -0.80 19.38
C ALA A 66 -28.64 0.25 18.46
N LEU A 67 -27.83 0.92 17.66
CA LEU A 67 -28.28 1.97 16.73
C LEU A 67 -29.18 1.41 15.63
N ALA A 68 -28.84 0.25 15.07
CA ALA A 68 -29.68 -0.39 14.05
C ALA A 68 -31.06 -0.78 14.60
N ARG A 69 -31.13 -1.27 15.83
CA ARG A 69 -32.39 -1.58 16.53
C ARG A 69 -33.21 -0.32 16.78
N GLU A 70 -32.58 0.74 17.24
CA GLU A 70 -33.24 2.05 17.49
C GLU A 70 -33.81 2.62 16.18
N ALA A 71 -33.04 2.59 15.11
CA ALA A 71 -33.44 3.12 13.81
C ALA A 71 -34.51 2.27 13.10
N ALA A 72 -34.52 0.94 13.32
CA ALA A 72 -35.48 0.03 12.71
C ALA A 72 -36.78 -0.11 13.52
N GLY A 73 -36.80 0.32 14.78
CA GLY A 73 -37.96 0.13 15.70
C GLY A 73 -38.30 -1.30 16.00
N ALA A 74 -37.47 -2.27 15.60
CA ALA A 74 -37.66 -3.72 15.80
C ALA A 74 -36.29 -4.43 15.97
N PRO A 75 -36.29 -5.65 16.60
CA PRO A 75 -35.05 -6.44 16.66
C PRO A 75 -34.54 -6.77 15.27
N LEU A 76 -33.31 -6.31 14.96
CA LEU A 76 -32.66 -6.51 13.69
C LEU A 76 -31.41 -7.37 13.90
N ALA A 77 -31.27 -8.46 13.18
CA ALA A 77 -30.07 -9.28 13.19
C ALA A 77 -28.96 -8.59 12.35
N ILE A 78 -27.74 -8.52 12.88
CA ILE A 78 -26.60 -7.99 12.14
C ILE A 78 -25.74 -9.17 11.68
N GLU A 79 -25.64 -9.34 10.36
CA GLU A 79 -24.77 -10.32 9.73
C GLU A 79 -23.49 -9.62 9.24
N TYR A 80 -22.34 -10.28 9.42
CA TYR A 80 -21.05 -9.74 9.01
C TYR A 80 -20.43 -10.62 7.93
N SER A 81 -20.01 -10.05 6.79
CA SER A 81 -19.37 -10.77 5.70
C SER A 81 -18.23 -9.96 5.09
N VAL A 82 -17.34 -10.61 4.33
CA VAL A 82 -16.25 -9.98 3.59
C VAL A 82 -16.66 -9.79 2.15
N ALA A 83 -16.33 -8.65 1.55
CA ALA A 83 -16.74 -8.30 0.19
C ALA A 83 -16.22 -9.27 -0.90
N GLU A 84 -15.19 -10.05 -0.59
CA GLU A 84 -14.53 -10.97 -1.53
C GLU A 84 -15.32 -12.27 -1.78
N GLU A 85 -16.22 -12.66 -0.89
CA GLU A 85 -17.05 -13.87 -1.05
C GLU A 85 -18.12 -13.76 -2.16
N LEU A 86 -18.35 -12.56 -2.71
CA LEU A 86 -19.32 -12.31 -3.78
C LEU A 86 -18.76 -12.46 -5.20
N ARG A 87 -17.45 -12.56 -5.40
CA ARG A 87 -16.85 -12.79 -6.73
C ARG A 87 -16.90 -14.25 -7.19
N ALA A 88 -17.18 -15.18 -6.29
CA ALA A 88 -17.24 -16.61 -6.62
C ALA A 88 -18.60 -17.10 -7.12
N SER A 89 -19.69 -16.32 -7.00
CA SER A 89 -21.05 -16.78 -7.36
C SER A 89 -21.69 -16.09 -8.57
N GLY A 90 -20.97 -15.19 -9.29
CA GLY A 90 -21.58 -14.39 -10.35
C GLY A 90 -20.72 -14.20 -11.60
N ALA A 91 -20.15 -15.27 -12.17
CA ALA A 91 -19.50 -15.19 -13.48
C ALA A 91 -19.82 -16.39 -14.37
N THR A 92 -21.06 -16.43 -14.85
CA THR A 92 -21.39 -17.10 -16.11
C THR A 92 -22.09 -16.10 -17.01
N GLY A 93 -21.41 -15.65 -18.07
CA GLY A 93 -22.07 -14.87 -19.11
C GLY A 93 -21.13 -14.00 -19.93
N GLN A 94 -20.75 -14.54 -21.07
CA GLN A 94 -20.40 -13.89 -22.33
C GLN A 94 -18.98 -13.33 -22.50
N ALA A 95 -18.14 -14.21 -23.02
CA ALA A 95 -17.07 -13.87 -23.94
C ALA A 95 -17.66 -13.57 -25.33
N ALA A 96 -17.37 -12.40 -25.87
CA ALA A 96 -17.44 -12.10 -27.32
C ALA A 96 -16.25 -11.15 -27.53
N GLY A 97 -15.16 -11.51 -28.10
CA GLY A 97 -14.99 -11.79 -29.52
C GLY A 97 -14.54 -10.52 -30.23
N TYR A 98 -13.20 -10.24 -30.27
CA TYR A 98 -12.59 -9.47 -31.35
C TYR A 98 -11.32 -10.18 -31.78
N ALA A 99 -11.47 -10.95 -32.87
CA ALA A 99 -10.36 -11.50 -33.65
C ALA A 99 -10.09 -10.59 -34.84
N ALA A 100 -8.80 -10.42 -35.10
CA ALA A 100 -8.13 -10.32 -36.39
C ALA A 100 -8.61 -9.29 -37.45
N ALA A 101 -7.68 -8.45 -37.84
CA ALA A 101 -7.46 -8.15 -39.26
C ALA A 101 -5.96 -7.90 -39.51
N ALA A 102 -5.32 -8.91 -40.01
CA ALA A 102 -4.07 -8.79 -40.77
C ALA A 102 -4.39 -8.12 -42.09
N ARG A 103 -3.56 -7.21 -42.56
CA ARG A 103 -3.44 -6.82 -43.94
C ARG A 103 -1.97 -6.76 -44.30
N ASP A 104 -1.61 -7.70 -45.17
CA ASP A 104 -0.46 -7.68 -46.02
C ASP A 104 -0.57 -6.47 -46.97
N ASP A 105 0.52 -5.72 -47.12
CA ASP A 105 0.80 -4.92 -48.29
C ASP A 105 2.32 -5.02 -48.55
N GLU A 106 2.67 -5.88 -49.47
CA GLU A 106 3.95 -5.88 -50.21
C GLU A 106 3.91 -4.71 -51.17
N ASP A 107 4.98 -3.93 -51.26
CA ASP A 107 5.39 -3.19 -52.46
C ASP A 107 6.90 -2.86 -52.45
N PRO A 108 7.51 -2.53 -53.59
CA PRO A 108 8.60 -3.35 -54.10
C PRO A 108 10.00 -2.70 -53.95
N VAL A 109 10.99 -3.57 -54.08
CA VAL A 109 12.43 -3.25 -54.15
C VAL A 109 12.75 -2.21 -55.21
N ASP A 110 13.45 -1.12 -54.83
CA ASP A 110 14.08 -0.22 -55.75
C ASP A 110 15.59 -0.22 -55.56
N GLU A 111 16.26 -0.13 -56.65
CA GLU A 111 17.63 -0.46 -57.01
C GLU A 111 18.67 0.42 -56.29
N ALA A 112 19.70 -0.20 -55.70
CA ALA A 112 20.82 0.50 -55.09
C ALA A 112 21.84 0.94 -56.15
N PRO A 113 22.32 2.19 -56.13
CA PRO A 113 23.47 2.61 -56.96
C PRO A 113 24.79 2.20 -56.31
N SER A 114 25.66 1.65 -57.13
CA SER A 114 27.01 1.20 -56.85
C SER A 114 27.90 2.33 -56.34
N ILE A 115 28.55 2.15 -55.19
CA ILE A 115 29.56 3.07 -54.65
C ILE A 115 30.94 2.59 -55.04
N PRO A 116 31.87 3.50 -55.49
CA PRO A 116 33.22 3.11 -55.88
C PRO A 116 34.07 2.73 -54.65
N GLU A 117 34.86 1.71 -54.83
CA GLU A 117 35.85 1.16 -53.90
C GLU A 117 36.94 2.23 -53.58
N LEU A 118 36.96 2.73 -52.32
CA LEU A 118 38.03 3.56 -51.79
C LEU A 118 39.01 2.68 -51.01
N ALA A 119 40.31 2.87 -51.28
CA ALA A 119 41.43 2.19 -50.67
C ALA A 119 41.46 2.27 -49.13
N PRO A 120 42.04 1.28 -48.41
CA PRO A 120 41.98 1.20 -46.96
C PRO A 120 42.83 2.31 -46.30
N ALA A 121 42.16 3.10 -45.45
CA ALA A 121 42.82 4.06 -44.59
C ALA A 121 43.54 3.35 -43.42
N PRO A 122 44.65 3.92 -42.89
CA PRO A 122 45.44 3.30 -41.82
C PRO A 122 44.65 3.20 -40.53
N ALA A 123 44.81 2.08 -39.82
CA ALA A 123 44.13 1.76 -38.58
C ALA A 123 44.32 2.87 -37.53
N PRO A 124 43.24 3.35 -36.89
CA PRO A 124 43.36 4.30 -35.78
C PRO A 124 43.97 3.61 -34.56
N ALA A 125 44.90 4.30 -33.88
CA ALA A 125 45.51 3.87 -32.64
C ALA A 125 44.46 3.53 -31.58
N PRO A 126 44.71 2.61 -30.64
CA PRO A 126 43.75 2.19 -29.64
C PRO A 126 43.39 3.37 -28.73
N VAL A 127 42.20 3.93 -28.94
CA VAL A 127 41.60 4.88 -28.02
C VAL A 127 41.33 4.14 -26.72
N GLN A 128 42.09 4.47 -25.69
CA GLN A 128 41.81 4.00 -24.32
C GLN A 128 40.40 4.48 -23.95
N ARG A 129 39.43 3.57 -23.97
CA ARG A 129 38.11 3.82 -23.39
C ARG A 129 38.31 4.21 -21.94
N PRO A 130 37.74 5.35 -21.46
CA PRO A 130 37.70 5.61 -20.04
C PRO A 130 37.05 4.40 -19.35
N PRO A 131 37.52 4.00 -18.16
CA PRO A 131 36.96 2.86 -17.46
C PRO A 131 35.45 3.05 -17.37
N ALA A 132 34.70 2.08 -17.87
CA ALA A 132 33.25 2.06 -17.77
C ALA A 132 32.92 2.34 -16.32
N ALA A 133 32.19 3.40 -16.06
CA ALA A 133 31.67 3.68 -14.73
C ALA A 133 30.94 2.43 -14.26
N VAL A 134 31.55 1.75 -13.29
CA VAL A 134 30.97 0.57 -12.67
C VAL A 134 29.58 0.99 -12.19
N PRO A 135 28.48 0.35 -12.65
CA PRO A 135 27.17 0.68 -12.14
C PRO A 135 27.25 0.50 -10.62
N ARG A 136 27.07 1.60 -9.87
CA ARG A 136 27.01 1.50 -8.41
C ARG A 136 25.93 0.46 -8.12
N ARG A 137 26.33 -0.66 -7.54
CA ARG A 137 25.40 -1.64 -6.97
C ARG A 137 24.40 -0.85 -6.15
N ILE A 138 23.12 -1.07 -6.41
CA ILE A 138 22.06 -0.54 -5.54
C ILE A 138 22.37 -1.12 -4.16
N GLU A 139 22.86 -0.27 -3.26
CA GLU A 139 23.28 -0.68 -1.93
C GLU A 139 22.11 -1.33 -1.20
N PRO A 140 22.29 -2.48 -0.56
CA PRO A 140 21.25 -3.02 0.31
C PRO A 140 20.94 -1.97 1.37
N THR A 141 19.67 -1.58 1.52
CA THR A 141 19.27 -0.53 2.44
C THR A 141 19.45 -1.02 3.85
N SER A 142 20.31 -0.36 4.62
CA SER A 142 20.40 -0.60 6.05
C SER A 142 19.16 0.00 6.73
N LEU A 143 18.38 -0.84 7.41
CA LEU A 143 17.35 -0.38 8.32
C LEU A 143 18.01 0.32 9.52
N ASN A 144 17.37 1.36 10.05
CA ASN A 144 17.86 2.02 11.25
C ASN A 144 17.65 1.09 12.46
N GLY A 145 18.74 0.61 13.06
CA GLY A 145 18.72 -0.33 14.19
C GLY A 145 17.92 0.11 15.43
N THR A 146 17.59 1.40 15.54
CA THR A 146 16.78 1.93 16.64
C THR A 146 15.27 1.84 16.38
N PHE A 147 14.85 1.57 15.16
CA PHE A 147 13.42 1.53 14.79
C PHE A 147 12.90 0.09 14.84
N THR A 148 12.55 -0.35 16.04
CA THR A 148 12.04 -1.70 16.30
C THR A 148 10.66 -1.62 16.97
N PHE A 149 9.93 -2.75 17.01
CA PHE A 149 8.66 -2.81 17.73
C PHE A 149 8.81 -2.61 19.24
N GLU A 150 9.97 -2.93 19.81
CA GLU A 150 10.26 -2.74 21.22
C GLU A 150 10.45 -1.26 21.56
N SER A 151 11.06 -0.49 20.65
CA SER A 151 11.27 0.96 20.82
C SER A 151 10.07 1.80 20.36
N PHE A 152 9.08 1.17 19.72
CA PHE A 152 7.88 1.84 19.25
C PHE A 152 6.87 2.00 20.39
N VAL A 153 6.80 3.22 20.95
CA VAL A 153 5.86 3.54 22.03
C VAL A 153 4.42 3.34 21.57
N THR A 154 3.68 2.49 22.30
CA THR A 154 2.31 2.12 21.93
C THR A 154 1.29 2.85 22.76
N GLY A 155 0.24 3.37 22.11
CA GLY A 155 -0.93 3.98 22.74
C GLY A 155 -2.16 3.78 21.85
N LYS A 156 -3.30 4.32 22.25
CA LYS A 156 -4.56 4.19 21.50
C LYS A 156 -4.43 4.68 20.05
N ALA A 157 -3.64 5.74 19.85
CA ALA A 157 -3.44 6.39 18.56
C ALA A 157 -2.75 5.51 17.50
N ASN A 158 -1.97 4.50 17.92
CA ASN A 158 -1.17 3.68 16.99
C ASN A 158 -1.27 2.17 17.25
N GLN A 159 -2.02 1.74 18.24
CA GLN A 159 -2.16 0.33 18.62
C GLN A 159 -2.54 -0.56 17.45
N LEU A 160 -3.47 -0.09 16.62
CA LEU A 160 -3.92 -0.84 15.46
C LEU A 160 -2.85 -0.96 14.39
N ALA A 161 -2.19 0.14 14.05
CA ALA A 161 -1.14 0.13 13.06
C ALA A 161 0.03 -0.77 13.50
N ARG A 162 0.37 -0.75 14.80
CA ARG A 162 1.35 -1.66 15.38
C ARG A 162 0.91 -3.13 15.26
N ALA A 163 -0.35 -3.43 15.60
CA ALA A 163 -0.87 -4.80 15.49
C ALA A 163 -0.85 -5.31 14.05
N ALA A 164 -1.26 -4.45 13.09
CA ALA A 164 -1.17 -4.76 11.66
C ALA A 164 0.27 -5.01 11.20
N GLY A 165 1.21 -4.18 11.67
CA GLY A 165 2.63 -4.35 11.37
C GLY A 165 3.21 -5.66 11.90
N ILE A 166 2.88 -6.05 13.13
CA ILE A 166 3.28 -7.34 13.71
C ILE A 166 2.69 -8.49 12.89
N GLN A 167 1.40 -8.43 12.57
CA GLN A 167 0.74 -9.46 11.77
C GLN A 167 1.40 -9.64 10.41
N VAL A 168 1.77 -8.56 9.73
CA VAL A 168 2.50 -8.60 8.45
C VAL A 168 3.92 -9.17 8.62
N ALA A 169 4.59 -8.85 9.74
CA ALA A 169 5.91 -9.38 10.01
C ALA A 169 5.90 -10.89 10.34
N GLU A 170 4.84 -11.36 11.02
CA GLU A 170 4.66 -12.78 11.35
C GLU A 170 4.16 -13.61 10.16
N HIS A 171 3.28 -13.04 9.38
CA HIS A 171 2.64 -13.69 8.24
C HIS A 171 2.69 -12.77 7.01
N PRO A 172 3.84 -12.66 6.33
CA PRO A 172 3.97 -11.88 5.12
C PRO A 172 2.89 -12.25 4.10
N THR A 173 2.40 -11.27 3.37
CA THR A 173 1.33 -11.38 2.37
C THR A 173 -0.10 -11.57 2.90
N SER A 174 -0.31 -11.76 4.20
CA SER A 174 -1.67 -11.81 4.77
C SER A 174 -2.45 -10.51 4.55
N TYR A 175 -1.75 -9.38 4.55
CA TYR A 175 -2.27 -8.05 4.22
C TYR A 175 -1.32 -7.36 3.25
N ASN A 176 -1.61 -7.45 1.95
CA ASN A 176 -0.70 -6.95 0.92
C ASN A 176 -1.45 -6.13 -0.15
N PRO A 177 -1.15 -4.83 -0.28
CA PRO A 177 -0.17 -4.08 0.51
C PRO A 177 -0.66 -3.75 1.93
N LEU A 178 0.27 -3.48 2.85
CA LEU A 178 -0.03 -2.73 4.07
C LEU A 178 0.18 -1.24 3.78
N PHE A 179 -0.87 -0.45 3.89
CA PHE A 179 -0.81 1.00 3.68
C PHE A 179 -0.99 1.71 5.02
N VAL A 180 0.05 2.45 5.45
CA VAL A 180 0.09 3.19 6.72
C VAL A 180 0.01 4.68 6.42
N TYR A 181 -1.00 5.36 6.94
CA TYR A 181 -1.11 6.80 6.72
C TYR A 181 -1.30 7.57 8.03
N GLY A 182 -1.00 8.87 8.00
CA GLY A 182 -1.13 9.76 9.14
C GLY A 182 -0.19 10.94 9.04
N GLY A 183 -0.43 12.00 9.79
CA GLY A 183 0.33 13.23 9.74
C GLY A 183 1.84 13.05 9.94
N VAL A 184 2.58 14.12 9.69
CA VAL A 184 4.04 14.14 9.87
C VAL A 184 4.41 13.90 11.33
N GLY A 185 5.49 13.13 11.57
CA GLY A 185 6.02 12.88 12.93
C GLY A 185 5.28 11.84 13.76
N LEU A 186 4.24 11.18 13.24
CA LEU A 186 3.45 10.16 13.96
C LEU A 186 4.12 8.77 14.06
N GLY A 187 5.31 8.59 13.45
CA GLY A 187 6.07 7.36 13.56
C GLY A 187 5.84 6.36 12.41
N LYS A 188 5.35 6.79 11.25
CA LYS A 188 5.18 5.96 10.04
C LYS A 188 6.48 5.24 9.67
N THR A 189 7.55 5.99 9.47
CA THR A 189 8.89 5.47 9.15
C THR A 189 9.39 4.48 10.20
N HIS A 190 9.18 4.77 11.49
CA HIS A 190 9.55 3.86 12.58
C HIS A 190 8.82 2.52 12.44
N LEU A 191 7.50 2.57 12.25
CA LEU A 191 6.67 1.39 12.15
C LEU A 191 7.07 0.49 10.98
N ILE A 192 7.26 1.04 9.77
CA ILE A 192 7.60 0.22 8.61
C ILE A 192 9.01 -0.38 8.72
N GLN A 193 9.95 0.34 9.32
CA GLN A 193 11.28 -0.21 9.56
C GLN A 193 11.26 -1.28 10.68
N ALA A 194 10.40 -1.14 11.69
CA ALA A 194 10.19 -2.18 12.71
C ALA A 194 9.67 -3.49 12.08
N ILE A 195 8.77 -3.40 11.10
CA ILE A 195 8.33 -4.57 10.32
C ILE A 195 9.54 -5.23 9.62
N GLY A 196 10.38 -4.44 8.94
CA GLY A 196 11.57 -4.95 8.28
C GLY A 196 12.53 -5.63 9.23
N HIS A 197 12.77 -5.05 10.41
CA HIS A 197 13.61 -5.65 11.45
C HIS A 197 13.07 -6.97 11.98
N ASP A 198 11.76 -7.06 12.20
CA ASP A 198 11.14 -8.28 12.73
C ASP A 198 11.19 -9.42 11.69
N ILE A 199 10.97 -9.13 10.42
CA ILE A 199 11.13 -10.10 9.33
C ILE A 199 12.58 -10.59 9.26
N LEU A 200 13.59 -9.69 9.33
CA LEU A 200 15.01 -10.10 9.33
C LEU A 200 15.40 -10.94 10.55
N LYS A 201 14.79 -10.70 11.71
CA LYS A 201 14.99 -11.54 12.91
C LYS A 201 14.49 -12.98 12.67
N ARG A 202 13.40 -13.14 11.91
CA ARG A 202 12.80 -14.46 11.61
C ARG A 202 13.46 -15.14 10.42
N ASP A 203 13.77 -14.38 9.37
CA ASP A 203 14.47 -14.83 8.17
C ASP A 203 15.63 -13.88 7.82
N PRO A 204 16.84 -14.16 8.29
CA PRO A 204 18.02 -13.36 7.97
C PRO A 204 18.39 -13.33 6.48
N SER A 205 17.84 -14.24 5.67
CA SER A 205 18.09 -14.31 4.23
C SER A 205 17.11 -13.45 3.41
N ALA A 206 16.06 -12.91 4.02
CA ALA A 206 15.05 -12.12 3.36
C ALA A 206 15.65 -10.86 2.71
N LYS A 207 15.31 -10.65 1.45
CA LYS A 207 15.76 -9.49 0.67
C LYS A 207 14.81 -8.33 0.90
N ILE A 208 15.20 -7.43 1.79
CA ILE A 208 14.39 -6.27 2.17
C ILE A 208 14.97 -5.00 1.57
N ARG A 209 14.10 -4.16 1.01
CA ARG A 209 14.44 -2.82 0.57
C ARG A 209 13.55 -1.80 1.27
N TYR A 210 14.15 -0.92 2.06
CA TYR A 210 13.55 0.31 2.52
C TYR A 210 14.00 1.46 1.62
N ILE A 211 13.08 2.29 1.17
CA ILE A 211 13.38 3.43 0.30
C ILE A 211 12.33 4.54 0.48
N HIS A 212 12.78 5.78 0.49
CA HIS A 212 11.89 6.93 0.32
C HIS A 212 11.43 7.05 -1.13
N ALA A 213 10.17 7.40 -1.34
CA ALA A 213 9.59 7.55 -2.67
C ALA A 213 10.38 8.53 -3.55
N GLU A 214 10.92 9.61 -2.99
CA GLU A 214 11.77 10.55 -3.71
C GLU A 214 13.08 9.91 -4.23
N THR A 215 13.69 9.05 -3.41
CA THR A 215 14.88 8.28 -3.82
C THR A 215 14.53 7.28 -4.92
N TYR A 216 13.37 6.61 -4.82
CA TYR A 216 12.88 5.72 -5.87
C TYR A 216 12.70 6.45 -7.20
N VAL A 217 12.11 7.67 -7.20
CA VAL A 217 12.00 8.52 -8.39
C VAL A 217 13.37 8.78 -9.00
N SER A 218 14.36 9.14 -8.16
CA SER A 218 15.72 9.40 -8.60
C SER A 218 16.41 8.16 -9.19
N ASP A 219 16.17 6.99 -8.60
CA ASP A 219 16.71 5.71 -9.07
C ASP A 219 16.10 5.31 -10.43
N VAL A 220 14.79 5.52 -10.64
CA VAL A 220 14.11 5.32 -11.93
C VAL A 220 14.73 6.21 -13.01
N VAL A 221 14.87 7.52 -12.75
CA VAL A 221 15.45 8.46 -13.71
C VAL A 221 16.88 8.05 -14.06
N ARG A 222 17.69 7.70 -13.07
CA ARG A 222 19.08 7.25 -13.27
C ARG A 222 19.15 5.97 -14.09
N ALA A 223 18.27 4.98 -13.82
CA ALA A 223 18.23 3.73 -14.56
C ALA A 223 17.93 3.96 -16.05
N TYR A 224 17.05 4.92 -16.38
CA TYR A 224 16.79 5.30 -17.77
C TYR A 224 17.98 5.99 -18.42
N GLN A 225 18.61 6.96 -17.74
CA GLN A 225 19.76 7.71 -18.26
C GLN A 225 20.94 6.80 -18.57
N HIS A 226 21.18 5.77 -17.75
CA HIS A 226 22.30 4.84 -17.90
C HIS A 226 21.96 3.56 -18.68
N LYS A 227 20.76 3.46 -19.27
CA LYS A 227 20.28 2.24 -19.95
C LYS A 227 20.37 0.96 -19.09
N ALA A 228 20.27 1.11 -17.77
CA ALA A 228 20.37 0.04 -16.77
C ALA A 228 18.99 -0.38 -16.22
N PHE A 229 17.93 -0.13 -16.99
CA PHE A 229 16.56 -0.31 -16.49
C PHE A 229 16.20 -1.78 -16.26
N ASP A 230 16.77 -2.70 -17.05
CA ASP A 230 16.56 -4.14 -16.86
C ASP A 230 17.22 -4.65 -15.57
N GLU A 231 18.38 -4.11 -15.19
CA GLU A 231 19.04 -4.41 -13.93
C GLU A 231 18.22 -3.88 -12.75
N PHE A 232 17.72 -2.65 -12.85
CA PHE A 232 16.81 -2.04 -11.89
C PHE A 232 15.56 -2.93 -11.67
N LYS A 233 14.86 -3.32 -12.74
CA LYS A 233 13.69 -4.21 -12.67
C LYS A 233 14.02 -5.55 -12.03
N ARG A 234 15.12 -6.18 -12.41
CA ARG A 234 15.57 -7.46 -11.87
C ARG A 234 15.85 -7.37 -10.37
N TYR A 235 16.49 -6.30 -9.92
CA TYR A 235 16.77 -6.07 -8.51
C TYR A 235 15.46 -5.97 -7.71
N TYR A 236 14.57 -5.05 -8.08
CA TYR A 236 13.32 -4.86 -7.32
C TYR A 236 12.41 -6.09 -7.34
N ARG A 237 12.36 -6.84 -8.43
CA ARG A 237 11.61 -8.11 -8.52
C ARG A 237 12.18 -9.22 -7.64
N SER A 238 13.44 -9.14 -7.27
CA SER A 238 14.09 -10.14 -6.41
C SER A 238 13.83 -9.93 -4.92
N LEU A 239 13.15 -8.85 -4.54
CA LEU A 239 12.87 -8.53 -3.14
C LEU A 239 11.79 -9.44 -2.57
N ASP A 240 11.88 -9.72 -1.28
CA ASP A 240 10.84 -10.39 -0.49
C ASP A 240 9.95 -9.37 0.22
N LEU A 241 10.51 -8.21 0.56
CA LEU A 241 9.79 -7.08 1.18
C LEU A 241 10.25 -5.75 0.58
N LEU A 242 9.28 -4.95 0.12
CA LEU A 242 9.47 -3.56 -0.26
C LEU A 242 8.80 -2.65 0.76
N LEU A 243 9.59 -1.81 1.42
CA LEU A 243 9.14 -0.74 2.32
C LEU A 243 9.35 0.58 1.60
N ILE A 244 8.27 1.22 1.18
CA ILE A 244 8.33 2.51 0.51
C ILE A 244 7.71 3.61 1.38
N ASP A 245 8.50 4.62 1.68
CA ASP A 245 8.12 5.70 2.58
C ASP A 245 7.72 6.95 1.79
N ASP A 246 6.66 7.62 2.26
CA ASP A 246 6.16 8.89 1.74
C ASP A 246 5.76 8.86 0.26
N ILE A 247 4.85 7.95 -0.10
CA ILE A 247 4.42 7.72 -1.49
C ILE A 247 3.83 8.97 -2.17
N GLN A 248 3.39 9.98 -1.41
CA GLN A 248 2.90 11.25 -1.94
C GLN A 248 3.91 11.97 -2.84
N PHE A 249 5.21 11.71 -2.69
CA PHE A 249 6.26 12.24 -3.57
C PHE A 249 6.21 11.71 -5.01
N PHE A 250 5.36 10.72 -5.31
CA PHE A 250 5.07 10.32 -6.69
C PHE A 250 4.12 11.29 -7.41
N GLY A 251 3.48 12.21 -6.68
CA GLY A 251 2.54 13.17 -7.26
C GLY A 251 3.10 13.90 -8.48
N GLY A 252 2.38 13.87 -9.60
CA GLY A 252 2.77 14.49 -10.87
C GLY A 252 3.93 13.82 -11.63
N LYS A 253 4.45 12.67 -11.18
CA LYS A 253 5.58 11.96 -11.82
C LYS A 253 5.07 10.74 -12.60
N ASN A 254 4.30 10.96 -13.64
CA ASN A 254 3.55 9.94 -14.38
C ASN A 254 4.41 8.72 -14.77
N ARG A 255 5.62 8.95 -15.31
CA ARG A 255 6.49 7.84 -15.72
C ARG A 255 6.94 6.98 -14.54
N THR A 256 7.25 7.59 -13.41
CA THR A 256 7.60 6.85 -12.18
C THR A 256 6.41 6.07 -11.66
N GLN A 257 5.21 6.65 -11.70
CA GLN A 257 3.98 5.99 -11.30
C GLN A 257 3.68 4.78 -12.19
N GLU A 258 3.87 4.90 -13.50
CA GLU A 258 3.71 3.80 -14.44
C GLU A 258 4.68 2.64 -14.13
N GLU A 259 5.97 2.93 -13.95
CA GLU A 259 6.96 1.90 -13.62
C GLU A 259 6.72 1.27 -12.25
N PHE A 260 6.31 2.07 -11.28
CA PHE A 260 5.95 1.56 -9.96
C PHE A 260 4.69 0.69 -10.02
N PHE A 261 3.71 1.02 -10.84
CA PHE A 261 2.51 0.21 -11.04
C PHE A 261 2.85 -1.20 -11.55
N TYR A 262 3.74 -1.31 -12.54
CA TYR A 262 4.19 -2.60 -13.05
C TYR A 262 5.00 -3.38 -12.01
N LEU A 263 5.90 -2.70 -11.29
CA LEU A 263 6.67 -3.32 -10.21
C LEU A 263 5.75 -3.83 -9.10
N PHE A 264 4.83 -2.99 -8.65
CA PHE A 264 3.86 -3.31 -7.60
C PHE A 264 3.04 -4.56 -7.94
N ASN A 265 2.45 -4.61 -9.14
CA ASN A 265 1.70 -5.79 -9.58
C ASN A 265 2.59 -7.05 -9.61
N THR A 266 3.81 -6.94 -10.12
CA THR A 266 4.75 -8.06 -10.14
C THR A 266 5.09 -8.57 -8.74
N LEU A 267 5.26 -7.68 -7.75
CA LEU A 267 5.51 -8.07 -6.37
C LEU A 267 4.29 -8.76 -5.75
N ILE A 268 3.10 -8.19 -5.93
CA ILE A 268 1.86 -8.78 -5.40
C ILE A 268 1.60 -10.17 -6.00
N GLU A 269 1.71 -10.32 -7.33
CA GLU A 269 1.56 -11.59 -8.04
C GLU A 269 2.63 -12.63 -7.62
N GLY A 270 3.85 -12.15 -7.35
CA GLY A 270 4.96 -12.97 -6.84
C GLY A 270 4.87 -13.27 -5.33
N HIS A 271 3.75 -12.96 -4.68
CA HIS A 271 3.59 -13.11 -3.22
C HIS A 271 4.70 -12.44 -2.40
N LYS A 272 5.15 -11.25 -2.85
CA LYS A 272 6.12 -10.43 -2.14
C LYS A 272 5.39 -9.34 -1.36
N GLN A 273 5.81 -9.08 -0.13
CA GLN A 273 5.16 -8.10 0.73
C GLN A 273 5.54 -6.68 0.31
N VAL A 274 4.53 -5.82 0.24
CA VAL A 274 4.70 -4.37 0.04
C VAL A 274 4.10 -3.63 1.23
N VAL A 275 4.86 -2.68 1.78
CA VAL A 275 4.40 -1.76 2.83
C VAL A 275 4.63 -0.33 2.34
N ILE A 276 3.61 0.50 2.45
CA ILE A 276 3.59 1.87 1.90
C ILE A 276 3.22 2.83 3.02
N THR A 277 3.89 3.98 3.09
CA THR A 277 3.44 5.09 3.95
C THR A 277 2.99 6.30 3.15
N CYS A 278 2.11 7.10 3.76
CA CYS A 278 1.64 8.36 3.24
C CYS A 278 1.26 9.33 4.37
N ASP A 279 1.28 10.64 4.11
CA ASP A 279 0.77 11.63 5.06
C ASP A 279 -0.75 11.68 5.12
N THR A 280 -1.44 11.28 4.03
CA THR A 280 -2.88 11.35 3.87
C THR A 280 -3.49 10.00 3.48
N TYR A 281 -4.81 9.91 3.57
CA TYR A 281 -5.54 8.73 3.10
C TYR A 281 -5.36 8.52 1.59
N PRO A 282 -5.28 7.26 1.07
CA PRO A 282 -4.98 7.01 -0.34
C PRO A 282 -5.78 7.81 -1.36
N LYS A 283 -7.08 7.99 -1.14
CA LYS A 283 -7.96 8.73 -2.07
C LYS A 283 -7.75 10.25 -2.06
N GLU A 284 -7.03 10.78 -1.08
CA GLU A 284 -6.74 12.20 -0.90
C GLU A 284 -5.37 12.59 -1.44
N ILE A 285 -4.60 11.64 -1.95
CA ILE A 285 -3.26 11.90 -2.46
C ILE A 285 -3.37 12.61 -3.80
N ALA A 286 -2.93 13.86 -3.84
CA ALA A 286 -2.95 14.64 -5.07
C ALA A 286 -1.92 14.15 -6.09
N GLY A 287 -2.32 14.10 -7.37
CA GLY A 287 -1.41 13.81 -8.48
C GLY A 287 -0.97 12.35 -8.61
N ILE A 288 -1.60 11.43 -7.90
CA ILE A 288 -1.42 9.98 -8.06
C ILE A 288 -2.55 9.44 -8.96
N GLU A 289 -2.18 8.56 -9.88
CA GLU A 289 -3.13 7.92 -10.80
C GLU A 289 -4.12 7.01 -10.06
N GLU A 290 -5.40 7.05 -10.45
CA GLU A 290 -6.47 6.26 -9.82
C GLU A 290 -6.19 4.76 -9.80
N ARG A 291 -5.49 4.23 -10.81
CA ARG A 291 -5.11 2.82 -10.85
C ARG A 291 -4.18 2.42 -9.70
N LEU A 292 -3.24 3.31 -9.27
CA LEU A 292 -2.39 3.09 -8.11
C LEU A 292 -3.18 3.23 -6.80
N ILE A 293 -4.02 4.26 -6.70
CA ILE A 293 -4.90 4.48 -5.54
C ILE A 293 -5.78 3.25 -5.30
N SER A 294 -6.37 2.70 -6.36
CA SER A 294 -7.18 1.48 -6.29
C SER A 294 -6.37 0.29 -5.75
N ARG A 295 -5.12 0.13 -6.20
CA ARG A 295 -4.21 -0.94 -5.75
C ARG A 295 -3.78 -0.78 -4.29
N PHE A 296 -3.54 0.45 -3.83
CA PHE A 296 -3.20 0.73 -2.43
C PHE A 296 -4.33 0.31 -1.48
N GLY A 297 -5.57 0.40 -1.91
CA GLY A 297 -6.74 -0.03 -1.14
C GLY A 297 -7.04 -1.54 -1.14
N TRP A 298 -6.30 -2.36 -1.89
CA TRP A 298 -6.58 -3.81 -1.98
C TRP A 298 -6.25 -4.58 -0.69
N GLY A 299 -5.19 -4.18 0.00
CA GLY A 299 -4.76 -4.80 1.23
C GLY A 299 -5.37 -4.15 2.47
N LEU A 300 -4.54 -3.89 3.45
CA LEU A 300 -4.96 -3.25 4.70
C LEU A 300 -4.47 -1.81 4.74
N THR A 301 -5.40 -0.88 4.95
CA THR A 301 -5.08 0.54 5.19
C THR A 301 -5.29 0.86 6.66
N VAL A 302 -4.27 1.40 7.33
CA VAL A 302 -4.27 1.74 8.75
C VAL A 302 -3.83 3.17 8.99
N ALA A 303 -4.48 3.84 9.94
CA ALA A 303 -4.13 5.19 10.36
C ALA A 303 -3.16 5.19 11.53
N LEU A 304 -2.26 6.16 11.55
CA LEU A 304 -1.57 6.64 12.75
C LEU A 304 -2.22 7.97 13.16
N GLU A 305 -2.84 7.99 14.33
CA GLU A 305 -3.52 9.18 14.84
C GLU A 305 -2.55 10.03 15.68
N PRO A 306 -2.83 11.33 15.86
CA PRO A 306 -2.08 12.16 16.80
C PRO A 306 -2.13 11.56 18.23
N PRO A 307 -0.98 11.46 18.92
CA PRO A 307 -0.93 10.86 20.25
C PRO A 307 -1.63 11.73 21.30
N GLU A 308 -2.34 11.09 22.23
CA GLU A 308 -2.90 11.70 23.43
C GLU A 308 -1.76 12.15 24.37
N LEU A 309 -2.08 12.95 25.41
CA LEU A 309 -1.08 13.53 26.30
C LEU A 309 -0.18 12.47 26.95
N GLU A 310 -0.79 11.40 27.47
CA GLU A 310 -0.09 10.31 28.14
C GLU A 310 0.91 9.63 27.19
N MET A 311 0.50 9.40 25.95
CA MET A 311 1.37 8.82 24.95
C MET A 311 2.49 9.78 24.54
N ARG A 312 2.23 11.09 24.45
CA ARG A 312 3.29 12.10 24.19
C ARG A 312 4.34 12.10 25.28
N VAL A 313 3.91 12.04 26.56
CA VAL A 313 4.83 11.94 27.70
C VAL A 313 5.65 10.66 27.61
N ALA A 314 5.04 9.51 27.34
CA ALA A 314 5.75 8.24 27.19
C ALA A 314 6.77 8.28 26.02
N ILE A 315 6.43 8.90 24.88
CA ILE A 315 7.37 9.11 23.78
C ILE A 315 8.55 9.98 24.19
N LEU A 316 8.28 11.08 24.91
CA LEU A 316 9.32 12.00 25.37
C LEU A 316 10.29 11.30 26.32
N LEU A 317 9.78 10.54 27.29
CA LEU A 317 10.58 9.76 28.24
C LEU A 317 11.42 8.70 27.50
N ALA A 318 10.84 7.97 26.56
CA ALA A 318 11.57 6.98 25.76
C ALA A 318 12.70 7.63 24.94
N LYS A 319 12.46 8.81 24.36
CA LYS A 319 13.47 9.58 23.61
C LYS A 319 14.57 10.11 24.52
N ALA A 320 14.22 10.62 25.72
CA ALA A 320 15.18 11.08 26.71
C ALA A 320 16.11 9.94 27.14
N GLN A 321 15.55 8.75 27.43
CA GLN A 321 16.34 7.56 27.75
C GLN A 321 17.31 7.16 26.63
N GLN A 322 16.82 7.13 25.37
CA GLN A 322 17.68 6.84 24.22
C GLN A 322 18.82 7.85 24.07
N SER A 323 18.54 9.13 24.35
CA SER A 323 19.52 10.23 24.29
C SER A 323 20.35 10.37 25.54
N ARG A 324 20.15 9.57 26.61
CA ARG A 324 20.77 9.66 27.92
C ARG A 324 20.59 11.03 28.59
N VAL A 325 19.47 11.70 28.32
CA VAL A 325 19.07 12.96 28.94
C VAL A 325 18.14 12.64 30.10
N ARG A 326 18.43 13.26 31.29
CA ARG A 326 17.50 13.23 32.42
C ARG A 326 16.47 14.34 32.21
N LEU A 327 15.20 14.00 32.33
CA LEU A 327 14.11 14.96 32.41
C LEU A 327 13.77 15.09 33.88
N ASP A 328 13.71 16.33 34.38
CA ASP A 328 13.15 16.63 35.70
C ASP A 328 11.62 16.51 35.63
N GLU A 329 10.97 15.98 36.67
CA GLU A 329 9.53 15.75 36.77
C GLU A 329 8.73 17.05 36.73
#